data_cc27b0dbefa9098c7531d4e34355456b
#
_entry.id   cc27b0dbefa9098c7531d4e34355456b
#
_cell.length_a   1.000
_cell.length_b   1.000
_cell.length_c   1.000
_cell.angle_alpha   90.00
_cell.angle_beta   90.00
_cell.angle_gamma   90.00
#
_symmetry.space_group_name_H-M   'P 1'
#
loop_
_entity.id
_entity.type
_entity.pdbx_description
1 polymer ?
#
loop_
_entity_poly.entity_id
_entity_poly.type
_entity_poly.pdbx_seq_one_letter_code
_entity_poly.pdbx_strand_id
1 'polypeptide(L)'
;GPLEALELVPPEILRFLIASNKPKKAITFDAGMSLVELADEFERLLSRDIVSELADENLSRRQKVAVEDAEGALRMSKIHDSEHSNMTFRHLAMLSQVKSDLEILQSFGQDLSDRLARMHNWINGPHFPEELRISVLKEPKGGLNQNITGALANSLAECEWNNKAIGECI
;
A
#
# COMPACT_ATOMS: atom_id res chain seq x y z
N GLY A 1 17.67 8.60 -11.58
CA GLY A 1 17.32 10.02 -11.69
C GLY A 1 15.80 10.25 -11.54
N PRO A 2 15.30 11.51 -11.63
CA PRO A 2 13.87 11.79 -11.44
C PRO A 2 12.94 11.07 -12.42
N LEU A 3 13.39 10.85 -13.66
CA LEU A 3 12.61 10.12 -14.67
C LEU A 3 12.47 8.64 -14.32
N GLU A 4 13.51 8.02 -13.83
CA GLU A 4 13.49 6.62 -13.36
C GLU A 4 12.54 6.47 -12.16
N ALA A 5 12.50 7.45 -11.26
CA ALA A 5 11.55 7.43 -10.15
C ALA A 5 10.09 7.45 -10.63
N LEU A 6 9.78 8.17 -11.70
CA LEU A 6 8.44 8.20 -12.30
C LEU A 6 8.02 6.87 -12.93
N GLU A 7 8.96 6.01 -13.29
CA GLU A 7 8.65 4.67 -13.81
C GLU A 7 8.28 3.68 -12.70
N LEU A 8 8.64 3.99 -11.45
CA LEU A 8 8.43 3.12 -10.29
C LEU A 8 7.26 3.57 -9.41
N VAL A 9 7.00 4.87 -9.35
CA VAL A 9 6.14 5.47 -8.33
C VAL A 9 5.05 6.32 -8.97
N PRO A 10 3.81 6.29 -8.45
CA PRO A 10 2.77 7.21 -8.86
C PRO A 10 3.23 8.68 -8.72
N PRO A 11 2.94 9.52 -9.73
CA PRO A 11 3.42 10.91 -9.74
C PRO A 11 2.98 11.73 -8.53
N GLU A 12 1.80 11.47 -7.97
CA GLU A 12 1.28 12.16 -6.78
C GLU A 12 2.15 11.91 -5.54
N ILE A 13 2.70 10.69 -5.37
CA ILE A 13 3.59 10.36 -4.25
C ILE A 13 4.93 11.10 -4.40
N LEU A 14 5.47 11.20 -5.62
CA LEU A 14 6.69 11.96 -5.87
C LEU A 14 6.47 13.47 -5.66
N ARG A 15 5.33 14.00 -6.07
CA ARG A 15 4.97 15.40 -5.79
C ARG A 15 4.82 15.66 -4.31
N PHE A 16 4.26 14.70 -3.56
CA PHE A 16 4.16 14.78 -2.10
C PHE A 16 5.54 14.80 -1.44
N LEU A 17 6.48 13.96 -1.90
CA LEU A 17 7.86 14.00 -1.44
C LEU A 17 8.49 15.40 -1.62
N ILE A 18 8.29 16.01 -2.78
CA ILE A 18 8.84 17.34 -3.06
C ILE A 18 8.16 18.41 -2.20
N ALA A 19 6.84 18.39 -2.12
CA ALA A 19 6.04 19.37 -1.39
C ALA A 19 6.24 19.32 0.13
N SER A 20 6.51 18.13 0.69
CA SER A 20 6.74 17.93 2.12
C SER A 20 8.14 18.36 2.57
N ASN A 21 9.07 18.54 1.64
CA ASN A 21 10.42 18.96 1.97
C ASN A 21 10.54 20.48 1.99
N LYS A 22 11.34 20.98 2.95
CA LYS A 22 11.62 22.41 3.06
C LYS A 22 12.42 22.89 1.84
N PRO A 23 12.13 24.11 1.31
CA PRO A 23 12.96 24.74 0.30
C PRO A 23 14.44 24.76 0.74
N LYS A 24 15.36 24.53 -0.17
CA LYS A 24 16.81 24.48 0.03
C LYS A 24 17.36 23.20 0.70
N LYS A 25 16.54 22.22 1.05
CA LYS A 25 17.02 20.90 1.46
C LYS A 25 17.17 20.02 0.22
N ALA A 26 18.30 19.35 0.08
CA ALA A 26 18.45 18.32 -0.94
C ALA A 26 17.45 17.19 -0.69
N ILE A 27 16.70 16.83 -1.71
CA ILE A 27 15.72 15.74 -1.66
C ILE A 27 16.42 14.50 -2.16
N THR A 28 16.54 13.50 -1.29
CA THR A 28 17.01 12.17 -1.67
C THR A 28 15.82 11.27 -1.87
N PHE A 29 15.72 10.67 -3.05
CA PHE A 29 14.72 9.64 -3.33
C PHE A 29 15.35 8.27 -3.08
N ASP A 30 14.74 7.51 -2.17
CA ASP A 30 15.09 6.13 -1.87
C ASP A 30 13.89 5.25 -2.26
N ALA A 31 14.10 4.31 -3.17
CA ALA A 31 13.10 3.40 -3.68
C ALA A 31 12.93 2.12 -2.83
N GLY A 32 13.53 2.06 -1.65
CA GLY A 32 13.39 0.98 -0.68
C GLY A 32 12.19 1.16 0.25
N MET A 33 12.34 0.78 1.52
CA MET A 33 11.28 0.93 2.53
C MET A 33 10.85 2.38 2.75
N SER A 34 11.75 3.35 2.58
CA SER A 34 11.39 4.79 2.66
C SER A 34 10.31 5.20 1.66
N LEU A 35 10.24 4.55 0.49
CA LEU A 35 9.16 4.77 -0.47
C LEU A 35 7.82 4.28 0.09
N VAL A 36 7.81 3.12 0.74
CA VAL A 36 6.59 2.57 1.36
C VAL A 36 6.09 3.47 2.47
N GLU A 37 6.98 3.95 3.33
CA GLU A 37 6.66 4.88 4.42
C GLU A 37 6.11 6.20 3.88
N LEU A 38 6.69 6.71 2.80
CA LEU A 38 6.21 7.92 2.12
C LEU A 38 4.79 7.74 1.54
N ALA A 39 4.54 6.58 0.91
CA ALA A 39 3.22 6.25 0.39
C ALA A 39 2.19 6.09 1.52
N ASP A 40 2.54 5.40 2.59
CA ASP A 40 1.69 5.23 3.76
C ASP A 40 1.34 6.60 4.40
N GLU A 41 2.31 7.51 4.51
CA GLU A 41 2.07 8.86 5.03
C GLU A 41 1.14 9.67 4.12
N PHE A 42 1.37 9.66 2.81
CA PHE A 42 0.51 10.32 1.84
C PHE A 42 -0.94 9.82 1.91
N GLU A 43 -1.13 8.49 1.95
CA GLU A 43 -2.44 7.85 2.01
C GLU A 43 -3.14 8.11 3.35
N ARG A 44 -2.38 8.13 4.44
CA ARG A 44 -2.90 8.51 5.76
C ARG A 44 -3.41 9.95 5.77
N LEU A 45 -2.71 10.88 5.12
CA LEU A 45 -3.15 12.27 5.00
C LEU A 45 -4.38 12.40 4.11
N LEU A 46 -4.50 11.59 3.03
CA LEU A 46 -5.70 11.57 2.18
C LEU A 46 -6.97 11.18 2.95
N SER A 47 -6.84 10.32 3.95
CA SER A 47 -7.95 9.84 4.77
C SER A 47 -8.28 10.76 5.97
N ARG A 48 -7.44 11.77 6.27
CA ARG A 48 -7.66 12.71 7.38
C ARG A 48 -8.70 13.76 7.03
N ASP A 49 -9.54 14.09 8.00
CA ASP A 49 -10.42 15.26 7.92
C ASP A 49 -9.67 16.51 8.42
N ILE A 50 -8.77 17.03 7.56
CA ILE A 50 -7.93 18.20 7.87
C ILE A 50 -8.77 19.45 8.13
N VAL A 51 -9.92 19.58 7.48
CA VAL A 51 -10.82 20.74 7.66
C VAL A 51 -11.34 20.78 9.09
N SER A 52 -11.83 19.64 9.62
CA SER A 52 -12.26 19.55 11.01
C SER A 52 -11.11 19.73 11.99
N GLU A 53 -9.93 19.22 11.68
CA GLU A 53 -8.75 19.42 12.53
C GLU A 53 -8.34 20.91 12.63
N LEU A 54 -8.36 21.66 11.51
CA LEU A 54 -8.05 23.10 11.52
C LEU A 54 -9.11 23.95 12.24
N ALA A 55 -10.33 23.46 12.36
CA ALA A 55 -11.41 24.10 13.07
C ALA A 55 -11.33 23.91 14.61
N ASP A 56 -10.44 23.03 15.10
CA ASP A 56 -10.25 22.81 16.54
C ASP A 56 -9.55 24.01 17.18
N GLU A 57 -10.27 24.72 18.02
CA GLU A 57 -9.78 25.91 18.76
C GLU A 57 -8.71 25.57 19.82
N ASN A 58 -8.60 24.29 20.21
CA ASN A 58 -7.64 23.83 21.21
C ASN A 58 -6.25 23.52 20.65
N LEU A 59 -6.06 23.60 19.33
CA LEU A 59 -4.76 23.37 18.72
C LEU A 59 -3.76 24.45 19.16
N SER A 60 -2.62 24.00 19.62
CA SER A 60 -1.47 24.90 19.80
C SER A 60 -1.03 25.47 18.44
N ARG A 61 -0.42 26.66 18.45
CA ARG A 61 0.12 27.29 17.22
C ARG A 61 1.01 26.36 16.43
N ARG A 62 1.85 25.55 17.11
CA ARG A 62 2.75 24.58 16.45
C ARG A 62 1.99 23.47 15.76
N GLN A 63 0.94 22.94 16.40
CA GLN A 63 0.09 21.90 15.80
C GLN A 63 -0.68 22.43 14.61
N LYS A 64 -1.21 23.65 14.71
CA LYS A 64 -1.92 24.30 13.60
C LYS A 64 -1.02 24.47 12.37
N VAL A 65 0.19 24.98 12.55
CA VAL A 65 1.17 25.09 11.45
C VAL A 65 1.48 23.73 10.84
N ALA A 66 1.67 22.68 11.63
CA ALA A 66 1.93 21.34 11.13
C ALA A 66 0.76 20.79 10.29
N VAL A 67 -0.49 21.04 10.70
CA VAL A 67 -1.68 20.62 9.93
C VAL A 67 -1.82 21.45 8.65
N GLU A 68 -1.56 22.76 8.68
CA GLU A 68 -1.55 23.63 7.50
C GLU A 68 -0.47 23.22 6.48
N ASP A 69 0.74 22.87 6.95
CA ASP A 69 1.83 22.38 6.10
C ASP A 69 1.46 21.03 5.45
N ALA A 70 0.85 20.11 6.21
CA ALA A 70 0.39 18.83 5.69
C ALA A 70 -0.72 19.00 4.64
N GLU A 71 -1.69 19.89 4.86
CA GLU A 71 -2.73 20.24 3.89
C GLU A 71 -2.14 20.82 2.62
N GLY A 72 -1.20 21.76 2.75
CA GLY A 72 -0.52 22.38 1.61
C GLY A 72 0.25 21.36 0.77
N ALA A 73 0.99 20.45 1.41
CA ALA A 73 1.71 19.38 0.73
C ALA A 73 0.76 18.43 0.00
N LEU A 74 -0.35 18.04 0.64
CA LEU A 74 -1.37 17.19 0.05
C LEU A 74 -2.03 17.85 -1.17
N ARG A 75 -2.42 19.11 -1.06
CA ARG A 75 -3.04 19.88 -2.15
C ARG A 75 -2.11 20.01 -3.36
N MET A 76 -0.82 20.25 -3.14
CA MET A 76 0.18 20.33 -4.21
C MET A 76 0.49 18.98 -4.84
N SER A 77 0.21 17.89 -4.16
CA SER A 77 0.48 16.52 -4.62
C SER A 77 -0.59 16.00 -5.56
N LYS A 78 -1.85 16.41 -5.39
CA LYS A 78 -2.97 15.96 -6.22
C LYS A 78 -2.76 16.40 -7.67
N ILE A 79 -2.91 15.45 -8.60
CA ILE A 79 -2.79 15.71 -10.05
C ILE A 79 -4.17 15.93 -10.66
N HIS A 80 -5.16 15.19 -10.16
CA HIS A 80 -6.57 15.28 -10.56
C HIS A 80 -7.46 15.17 -9.34
N ASP A 81 -8.69 15.71 -9.44
CA ASP A 81 -9.76 15.50 -8.45
C ASP A 81 -10.39 14.08 -8.55
N SER A 82 -9.68 13.15 -9.18
CA SER A 82 -10.11 11.76 -9.26
C SER A 82 -10.18 11.15 -7.87
N GLU A 83 -11.23 10.37 -7.64
CA GLU A 83 -11.32 9.53 -6.46
C GLU A 83 -10.07 8.66 -6.37
N HIS A 84 -9.34 8.81 -5.28
CA HIS A 84 -8.20 7.95 -5.03
C HIS A 84 -8.72 6.53 -4.82
N SER A 85 -8.11 5.60 -5.51
CA SER A 85 -8.40 4.18 -5.31
C SER A 85 -8.30 3.84 -3.82
N ASN A 86 -9.26 3.08 -3.29
CA ASN A 86 -9.21 2.53 -1.93
C ASN A 86 -8.05 1.54 -1.74
N MET A 87 -7.31 1.25 -2.81
CA MET A 87 -6.14 0.39 -2.81
C MET A 87 -4.91 1.17 -2.35
N THR A 88 -4.35 0.80 -1.19
CA THR A 88 -3.09 1.36 -0.72
C THR A 88 -1.90 0.87 -1.55
N PHE A 89 -0.83 1.65 -1.59
CA PHE A 89 0.41 1.29 -2.28
C PHE A 89 0.98 -0.04 -1.75
N ARG A 90 1.03 -0.19 -0.43
CA ARG A 90 1.50 -1.41 0.25
C ARG A 90 0.62 -2.63 -0.09
N HIS A 91 -0.69 -2.48 -0.09
CA HIS A 91 -1.61 -3.56 -0.44
C HIS A 91 -1.46 -3.97 -1.90
N LEU A 92 -1.32 -3.00 -2.82
CA LEU A 92 -1.06 -3.28 -4.21
C LEU A 92 0.27 -4.01 -4.43
N ALA A 93 1.32 -3.64 -3.68
CA ALA A 93 2.61 -4.33 -3.71
C ALA A 93 2.50 -5.81 -3.31
N MET A 94 1.65 -6.13 -2.35
CA MET A 94 1.39 -7.52 -1.94
C MET A 94 0.55 -8.27 -2.96
N LEU A 95 -0.57 -7.69 -3.41
CA LEU A 95 -1.48 -8.34 -4.35
C LEU A 95 -0.83 -8.64 -5.70
N SER A 96 -0.02 -7.72 -6.22
CA SER A 96 0.66 -7.89 -7.51
C SER A 96 1.72 -9.01 -7.53
N GLN A 97 2.10 -9.53 -6.37
CA GLN A 97 2.98 -10.70 -6.26
C GLN A 97 2.23 -12.04 -6.23
N VAL A 98 0.92 -12.03 -5.92
CA VAL A 98 0.13 -13.27 -5.71
C VAL A 98 -1.05 -13.39 -6.66
N LYS A 99 -1.51 -12.31 -7.26
CA LYS A 99 -2.63 -12.27 -8.20
C LYS A 99 -2.18 -11.76 -9.57
N SER A 100 -2.87 -12.17 -10.62
CA SER A 100 -2.67 -11.61 -11.95
C SER A 100 -3.23 -10.18 -12.04
N ASP A 101 -2.70 -9.38 -12.96
CA ASP A 101 -3.18 -8.02 -13.21
C ASP A 101 -4.66 -8.01 -13.59
N LEU A 102 -5.09 -9.00 -14.38
CA LEU A 102 -6.49 -9.14 -14.79
C LEU A 102 -7.41 -9.32 -13.58
N GLU A 103 -7.05 -10.17 -12.63
CA GLU A 103 -7.82 -10.39 -11.39
C GLU A 103 -7.88 -9.12 -10.54
N ILE A 104 -6.76 -8.39 -10.42
CA ILE A 104 -6.69 -7.14 -9.65
C ILE A 104 -7.57 -6.08 -10.30
N LEU A 105 -7.46 -5.87 -11.62
CA LEU A 105 -8.23 -4.87 -12.35
C LEU A 105 -9.73 -5.18 -12.36
N GLN A 106 -10.11 -6.45 -12.46
CA GLN A 106 -11.52 -6.86 -12.37
C GLN A 106 -12.11 -6.66 -10.98
N SER A 107 -11.32 -6.89 -9.92
CA SER A 107 -11.79 -6.78 -8.54
C SER A 107 -11.78 -5.35 -7.99
N PHE A 108 -10.83 -4.51 -8.42
CA PHE A 108 -10.57 -3.20 -7.80
C PHE A 108 -10.71 -2.01 -8.77
N GLY A 109 -10.77 -2.25 -10.07
CA GLY A 109 -11.00 -1.23 -11.09
C GLY A 109 -9.87 -1.07 -12.10
N GLN A 110 -10.24 -0.68 -13.32
CA GLN A 110 -9.32 -0.50 -14.47
C GLN A 110 -8.40 0.72 -14.31
N ASP A 111 -8.74 1.66 -13.44
CA ASP A 111 -7.94 2.83 -13.09
C ASP A 111 -6.60 2.46 -12.43
N LEU A 112 -6.47 1.25 -11.89
CA LEU A 112 -5.22 0.75 -11.32
C LEU A 112 -4.18 0.31 -12.36
N SER A 113 -4.49 0.28 -13.66
CA SER A 113 -3.59 -0.25 -14.68
C SER A 113 -2.22 0.45 -14.73
N ASP A 114 -2.18 1.77 -14.67
CA ASP A 114 -0.92 2.53 -14.63
C ASP A 114 -0.13 2.27 -13.34
N ARG A 115 -0.82 2.21 -12.21
CA ARG A 115 -0.20 1.89 -10.91
C ARG A 115 0.38 0.48 -10.88
N LEU A 116 -0.30 -0.50 -11.47
CA LEU A 116 0.20 -1.87 -11.60
C LEU A 116 1.45 -1.94 -12.45
N ALA A 117 1.50 -1.24 -13.58
CA ALA A 117 2.69 -1.20 -14.43
C ALA A 117 3.91 -0.66 -13.66
N ARG A 118 3.76 0.44 -12.94
CA ARG A 118 4.81 1.01 -12.07
C ARG A 118 5.19 0.05 -10.94
N MET A 119 4.20 -0.60 -10.33
CA MET A 119 4.42 -1.58 -9.27
C MET A 119 5.26 -2.76 -9.75
N HIS A 120 5.00 -3.30 -10.94
CA HIS A 120 5.82 -4.37 -11.52
C HIS A 120 7.25 -3.92 -11.81
N ASN A 121 7.44 -2.69 -12.32
CA ASN A 121 8.77 -2.14 -12.50
C ASN A 121 9.53 -2.06 -11.18
N TRP A 122 8.87 -1.66 -10.11
CA TRP A 122 9.48 -1.58 -8.78
C TRP A 122 9.79 -2.96 -8.19
N ILE A 123 8.84 -3.90 -8.20
CA ILE A 123 9.01 -5.27 -7.66
C ILE A 123 10.16 -6.01 -8.38
N ASN A 124 10.28 -5.82 -9.69
CA ASN A 124 11.33 -6.44 -10.48
C ASN A 124 12.64 -5.65 -10.48
N GLY A 125 12.65 -4.47 -9.89
CA GLY A 125 13.83 -3.62 -9.78
C GLY A 125 14.75 -3.99 -8.62
N PRO A 126 15.95 -3.39 -8.57
CA PRO A 126 16.97 -3.73 -7.59
C PRO A 126 16.72 -3.18 -6.18
N HIS A 127 15.76 -2.28 -6.03
CA HIS A 127 15.50 -1.56 -4.76
C HIS A 127 14.27 -2.07 -4.01
N PHE A 128 13.57 -3.08 -4.54
CA PHE A 128 12.39 -3.63 -3.88
C PHE A 128 12.80 -4.27 -2.54
N PRO A 129 12.16 -3.88 -1.42
CA PRO A 129 12.50 -4.39 -0.10
C PRO A 129 12.23 -5.90 0.04
N GLU A 130 13.20 -6.65 0.53
CA GLU A 130 13.04 -8.09 0.78
C GLU A 130 11.94 -8.38 1.81
N GLU A 131 11.69 -7.48 2.74
CA GLU A 131 10.64 -7.58 3.76
C GLU A 131 9.22 -7.62 3.16
N LEU A 132 9.05 -7.05 1.97
CA LEU A 132 7.78 -7.07 1.23
C LEU A 132 7.70 -8.19 0.21
N ARG A 133 8.80 -8.92 -0.04
CA ARG A 133 8.82 -9.99 -1.02
C ARG A 133 8.07 -11.21 -0.50
N ILE A 134 7.05 -11.62 -1.23
CA ILE A 134 6.26 -12.81 -0.89
C ILE A 134 6.93 -14.02 -1.54
N SER A 135 7.27 -15.01 -0.71
CA SER A 135 7.72 -16.32 -1.15
C SER A 135 6.71 -17.39 -0.74
N VAL A 136 6.25 -18.15 -1.73
CA VAL A 136 5.42 -19.33 -1.43
C VAL A 136 6.36 -20.43 -0.96
N LEU A 137 6.25 -20.80 0.30
CA LEU A 137 6.97 -21.95 0.84
C LEU A 137 6.32 -23.22 0.30
N LYS A 138 7.09 -24.09 -0.33
CA LYS A 138 6.63 -25.41 -0.77
C LYS A 138 6.29 -26.31 0.43
N GLU A 139 6.97 -26.08 1.56
CA GLU A 139 6.74 -26.78 2.81
C GLU A 139 6.76 -25.77 3.97
N PRO A 140 5.89 -25.93 4.98
CA PRO A 140 5.88 -25.06 6.15
C PRO A 140 7.20 -25.18 6.92
N LYS A 141 7.76 -24.04 7.35
CA LYS A 141 8.91 -24.02 8.26
C LYS A 141 8.49 -24.61 9.59
N GLY A 142 8.97 -25.79 9.94
CA GLY A 142 8.66 -26.44 11.20
C GLY A 142 7.84 -27.73 11.08
N GLY A 143 7.51 -28.15 9.88
CA GLY A 143 6.74 -29.37 9.60
C GLY A 143 5.24 -29.21 9.92
N LEU A 144 4.46 -30.13 9.42
CA LEU A 144 3.04 -30.22 9.74
C LEU A 144 2.89 -31.13 10.99
N ASN A 145 2.18 -30.64 11.99
CA ASN A 145 1.80 -31.50 13.09
C ASN A 145 0.80 -32.56 12.57
N GLN A 146 1.24 -33.82 12.47
CA GLN A 146 0.45 -34.91 11.89
C GLN A 146 -0.88 -35.12 12.61
N ASN A 147 -0.95 -34.85 13.92
CA ASN A 147 -2.19 -34.97 14.69
C ASN A 147 -3.21 -33.91 14.29
N ILE A 148 -2.75 -32.67 14.10
CA ILE A 148 -3.61 -31.52 13.65
C ILE A 148 -4.05 -31.74 12.21
N THR A 149 -3.14 -32.10 11.32
CA THR A 149 -3.46 -32.37 9.91
C THR A 149 -4.39 -33.57 9.74
N GLY A 150 -4.23 -34.62 10.51
CA GLY A 150 -5.13 -35.77 10.51
C GLY A 150 -6.54 -35.42 11.01
N ALA A 151 -6.63 -34.67 12.11
CA ALA A 151 -7.91 -34.21 12.66
C ALA A 151 -8.62 -33.26 11.68
N LEU A 152 -7.89 -32.30 11.07
CA LEU A 152 -8.44 -31.37 10.08
C LEU A 152 -8.90 -32.09 8.81
N ALA A 153 -8.13 -33.06 8.31
CA ALA A 153 -8.49 -33.85 7.13
C ALA A 153 -9.77 -34.67 7.38
N ASN A 154 -9.93 -35.27 8.57
CA ASN A 154 -11.14 -35.98 8.93
C ASN A 154 -12.35 -35.04 9.03
N SER A 155 -12.20 -33.90 9.71
CA SER A 155 -13.27 -32.91 9.81
C SER A 155 -13.71 -32.38 8.44
N LEU A 156 -12.78 -32.13 7.54
CA LEU A 156 -13.08 -31.67 6.18
C LEU A 156 -13.70 -32.74 5.29
N ALA A 157 -13.36 -34.01 5.51
CA ALA A 157 -13.96 -35.15 4.79
C ALA A 157 -15.44 -35.36 5.15
N GLU A 158 -15.85 -35.02 6.37
CA GLU A 158 -17.22 -35.10 6.85
C GLU A 158 -18.04 -33.82 6.61
N CYS A 159 -17.41 -32.76 6.13
CA CYS A 159 -18.00 -31.46 5.97
C CYS A 159 -18.69 -31.30 4.61
N GLU A 160 -19.83 -30.58 4.56
CA GLU A 160 -20.40 -30.15 3.30
C GLU A 160 -19.45 -29.13 2.62
N TRP A 161 -19.21 -29.32 1.31
CA TRP A 161 -18.30 -28.46 0.54
C TRP A 161 -18.95 -27.11 0.16
N ASN A 162 -19.18 -26.28 1.18
CA ASN A 162 -19.58 -24.90 0.98
C ASN A 162 -18.77 -23.98 1.93
N ASN A 163 -18.65 -22.70 1.59
CA ASN A 163 -17.79 -21.76 2.32
C ASN A 163 -18.14 -21.60 3.80
N LYS A 164 -19.44 -21.74 4.15
CA LYS A 164 -19.91 -21.60 5.51
C LYS A 164 -19.54 -22.85 6.33
N ALA A 165 -19.87 -24.05 5.81
CA ALA A 165 -19.62 -25.31 6.49
C ALA A 165 -18.11 -25.57 6.65
N ILE A 166 -17.28 -25.23 5.65
CA ILE A 166 -15.81 -25.32 5.76
C ILE A 166 -15.28 -24.41 6.87
N GLY A 167 -15.79 -23.19 6.99
CA GLY A 167 -15.41 -22.25 8.05
C GLY A 167 -15.80 -22.71 9.45
N GLU A 168 -16.88 -23.50 9.58
CA GLU A 168 -17.33 -24.08 10.86
C GLU A 168 -16.54 -25.36 11.24
N CYS A 169 -15.89 -26.02 10.27
CA CYS A 169 -15.10 -27.25 10.48
C CYS A 169 -13.63 -26.95 10.85
N ILE A 170 -13.13 -25.73 10.66
CA ILE A 170 -11.76 -25.28 10.95
C ILE A 170 -11.73 -24.53 12.27
#